data_f3a3e8311acd00edec28b3e47c69397d
#
_entry.id   f3a3e8311acd00edec28b3e47c69397d
#
_cell.length_a   1.000
_cell.length_b   1.000
_cell.length_c   1.000
_cell.angle_alpha   90.00
_cell.angle_beta   90.00
_cell.angle_gamma   90.00
#
_symmetry.space_group_name_H-M   'P 1'
#
loop_
_entity.id
_entity.type
_entity.pdbx_description
1 polymer ?
#
loop_
_entity_poly.entity_id
_entity_poly.type
_entity_poly.pdbx_seq_one_letter_code
_entity_poly.pdbx_strand_id
1 'polypeptide(L)'
;LRRPISAFSSLRFFSIALILIAIVLTVLQLMQFSRVRSYFPAGLEIASVPVGGLDRTQAAARLLEAYSTPLVLHYGEAEIQLNPAVVDFQLDTEAMLAAADLERTQKLFWEEFWDYLWGRTTNPRSVPLRSSFSETRLRAYLDEIAERYDQAPVPARPVAGTTNFEAGQPGYILDADGAVLLIENALQSLQGRAVDLPLARTDPTRPSMRNLEILLQQTLQISGFDGIAGIYLIDLQTAQELHFAHQLGENLPVNPDIAFTASSIIKVPIMVSAYRRISDNPGEETTKLLQDMITASGNEAADWLMDRVIDPTRGPLIVTEDMQTLGLQNTFLAGKFTLGSPLLATIRTPANQRTDVNTDPDIYSQTTPSDIGMLLGDLYQCAQSGGGTLPAVFAGEITPAECQEMINLLVANKLPVLLTAGIPEGTRIAHKHGWVTFNGVINAIGDAGIIYSPGGNYVLAVFLHHPVQLVWDPASLLISELSRAVYNYFNLPGS
;
A
#
# COMPACT_ATOMS: atom_id res chain seq x y z
N LEU A 1 40.56 65.07 97.85
CA LEU A 1 40.20 65.57 96.52
C LEU A 1 40.20 64.45 95.48
N ARG A 2 39.06 63.87 95.24
CA ARG A 2 38.84 62.94 94.17
C ARG A 2 38.46 63.74 92.90
N ARG A 3 39.26 63.73 91.86
CA ARG A 3 38.94 64.31 90.57
C ARG A 3 37.83 63.48 89.92
N PRO A 4 36.80 64.04 89.35
CA PRO A 4 35.83 63.29 88.60
C PRO A 4 36.44 62.91 87.27
N ILE A 5 36.47 61.61 87.03
CA ILE A 5 36.82 61.05 85.66
C ILE A 5 35.78 61.60 84.73
N SER A 6 36.16 62.46 83.78
CA SER A 6 35.28 63.13 82.89
C SER A 6 34.49 62.12 82.01
N ALA A 7 33.15 62.22 81.99
CA ALA A 7 32.26 61.41 81.13
C ALA A 7 32.69 61.38 79.63
N PHE A 8 33.51 62.27 79.19
CA PHE A 8 34.09 62.41 77.86
C PHE A 8 35.20 61.35 77.55
N SER A 9 35.93 60.87 78.55
CA SER A 9 36.98 59.82 78.27
C SER A 9 36.30 58.46 78.22
N SER A 10 35.31 58.15 79.03
CA SER A 10 34.57 56.87 78.95
C SER A 10 33.79 56.72 77.63
N LEU A 11 33.23 57.83 77.11
CA LEU A 11 32.53 57.85 75.83
C LEU A 11 33.49 57.59 74.66
N ARG A 12 34.71 58.14 74.70
CA ARG A 12 35.78 57.86 73.70
C ARG A 12 36.25 56.39 73.69
N PHE A 13 36.43 55.82 74.89
CA PHE A 13 36.81 54.39 74.98
C PHE A 13 35.69 53.47 74.51
N PHE A 14 34.45 53.79 74.79
CA PHE A 14 33.30 53.04 74.32
C PHE A 14 33.15 53.17 72.83
N SER A 15 33.32 54.35 72.22
CA SER A 15 33.29 54.57 70.79
C SER A 15 34.41 53.81 70.05
N ILE A 16 35.65 53.80 70.61
CA ILE A 16 36.79 53.05 70.06
C ILE A 16 36.51 51.57 70.15
N ALA A 17 35.99 51.04 71.24
CA ALA A 17 35.61 49.62 71.41
C ALA A 17 34.54 49.23 70.40
N LEU A 18 33.50 50.01 70.18
CA LEU A 18 32.45 49.78 69.20
C LEU A 18 33.01 49.75 67.74
N ILE A 19 33.92 50.68 67.42
CA ILE A 19 34.60 50.69 66.10
C ILE A 19 35.48 49.48 65.92
N LEU A 20 36.23 49.04 66.92
CA LEU A 20 37.03 47.83 66.86
C LEU A 20 36.15 46.58 66.68
N ILE A 21 35.03 46.48 67.43
CA ILE A 21 34.05 45.37 67.24
C ILE A 21 33.46 45.41 65.85
N ALA A 22 33.09 46.55 65.30
CA ALA A 22 32.55 46.70 63.97
C ALA A 22 33.58 46.28 62.87
N ILE A 23 34.86 46.67 63.07
CA ILE A 23 35.94 46.26 62.17
C ILE A 23 36.12 44.73 62.21
N VAL A 24 36.19 44.12 63.40
CA VAL A 24 36.34 42.67 63.54
C VAL A 24 35.15 41.94 62.93
N LEU A 25 33.92 42.38 63.17
CA LEU A 25 32.73 41.82 62.58
C LEU A 25 32.73 41.93 61.03
N THR A 26 33.13 43.09 60.51
CA THR A 26 33.24 43.32 59.05
C THR A 26 34.29 42.41 58.44
N VAL A 27 35.46 42.22 59.10
CA VAL A 27 36.50 41.29 58.61
C VAL A 27 36.00 39.85 58.65
N LEU A 28 35.31 39.43 59.71
CA LEU A 28 34.70 38.09 59.78
C LEU A 28 33.64 37.89 58.70
N GLN A 29 32.80 38.85 58.45
CA GLN A 29 31.78 38.80 57.37
C GLN A 29 32.47 38.80 55.98
N LEU A 30 33.55 39.55 55.82
CA LEU A 30 34.33 39.55 54.57
C LEU A 30 34.96 38.19 54.32
N MET A 31 35.50 37.54 55.35
CA MET A 31 36.03 36.15 55.23
C MET A 31 34.96 35.15 54.87
N GLN A 32 33.79 35.25 55.53
CA GLN A 32 32.64 34.38 55.23
C GLN A 32 32.14 34.63 53.82
N PHE A 33 31.96 35.87 53.41
CA PHE A 33 31.56 36.25 52.06
C PHE A 33 32.55 35.72 50.99
N SER A 34 33.86 35.89 51.25
CA SER A 34 34.90 35.42 50.34
C SER A 34 34.85 33.91 50.15
N ARG A 35 34.52 33.13 51.21
CA ARG A 35 34.26 31.69 51.12
C ARG A 35 32.98 31.37 50.32
N VAL A 36 31.89 32.04 50.63
CA VAL A 36 30.61 31.84 49.93
C VAL A 36 30.75 32.17 48.42
N ARG A 37 31.50 33.22 48.11
CA ARG A 37 31.76 33.65 46.71
C ARG A 37 32.61 32.66 45.92
N SER A 38 33.30 31.70 46.55
CA SER A 38 34.03 30.64 45.83
C SER A 38 33.07 29.53 45.32
N TYR A 39 31.84 29.49 45.75
CA TYR A 39 30.79 28.58 45.30
C TYR A 39 29.85 29.29 44.33
N PHE A 40 29.13 28.53 43.51
CA PHE A 40 28.09 29.06 42.64
C PHE A 40 26.91 29.63 43.45
N PRO A 41 26.31 30.77 43.03
CA PRO A 41 25.26 31.43 43.77
C PRO A 41 24.05 30.52 43.92
N ALA A 42 23.34 30.67 45.05
CA ALA A 42 22.12 29.95 45.30
C ALA A 42 21.08 30.23 44.20
N GLY A 43 20.45 29.19 43.69
CA GLY A 43 19.45 29.29 42.62
C GLY A 43 20.05 29.25 41.21
N LEU A 44 21.36 29.15 41.03
CA LEU A 44 21.98 28.94 39.72
C LEU A 44 21.72 27.51 39.22
N GLU A 45 21.25 27.42 37.99
CA GLU A 45 21.09 26.17 37.26
C GLU A 45 21.97 26.18 36.00
N ILE A 46 22.64 25.09 35.75
CA ILE A 46 23.35 24.84 34.49
C ILE A 46 22.64 23.68 33.78
N ALA A 47 22.14 23.92 32.58
CA ALA A 47 21.43 22.90 31.81
C ALA A 47 20.29 22.23 32.64
N SER A 48 19.51 23.04 33.36
CA SER A 48 18.44 22.61 34.30
C SER A 48 18.92 21.76 35.49
N VAL A 49 20.23 21.65 35.71
CA VAL A 49 20.81 21.02 36.90
C VAL A 49 21.09 22.08 37.96
N PRO A 50 20.52 22.00 39.15
CA PRO A 50 20.81 22.96 40.21
C PRO A 50 22.25 22.78 40.72
N VAL A 51 23.07 23.83 40.60
CA VAL A 51 24.50 23.85 41.00
C VAL A 51 24.79 24.87 42.09
N GLY A 52 23.77 25.57 42.61
CA GLY A 52 23.95 26.55 43.69
C GLY A 52 24.56 25.93 44.92
N GLY A 53 25.56 26.61 45.49
CA GLY A 53 26.33 26.13 46.66
C GLY A 53 27.42 25.08 46.37
N LEU A 54 27.61 24.70 45.11
CA LEU A 54 28.68 23.78 44.67
C LEU A 54 29.90 24.57 44.20
N ASP A 55 31.07 23.97 44.34
CA ASP A 55 32.27 24.44 43.63
C ASP A 55 32.28 23.94 42.16
N ARG A 56 33.23 24.44 41.38
CA ARG A 56 33.38 24.12 39.95
C ARG A 56 33.50 22.60 39.68
N THR A 57 34.28 21.90 40.52
CA THR A 57 34.53 20.47 40.35
C THR A 57 33.26 19.65 40.69
N GLN A 58 32.61 20.02 41.78
CA GLN A 58 31.36 19.38 42.22
C GLN A 58 30.22 19.60 41.20
N ALA A 59 30.11 20.81 40.63
CA ALA A 59 29.16 21.14 39.61
C ALA A 59 29.40 20.34 38.33
N ALA A 60 30.67 20.21 37.88
CA ALA A 60 31.03 19.37 36.75
C ALA A 60 30.62 17.91 36.95
N ALA A 61 30.95 17.34 38.12
CA ALA A 61 30.61 15.97 38.44
C ALA A 61 29.07 15.74 38.42
N ARG A 62 28.32 16.69 39.02
CA ARG A 62 26.83 16.62 39.06
C ARG A 62 26.20 16.71 37.67
N LEU A 63 26.75 17.56 36.78
CA LEU A 63 26.32 17.66 35.40
C LEU A 63 26.54 16.34 34.65
N LEU A 64 27.72 15.77 34.75
CA LEU A 64 28.07 14.49 34.12
C LEU A 64 27.20 13.36 34.63
N GLU A 65 26.96 13.27 35.94
CA GLU A 65 26.08 12.28 36.57
C GLU A 65 24.65 12.38 36.02
N ALA A 66 24.08 13.61 35.98
CA ALA A 66 22.73 13.84 35.54
C ALA A 66 22.49 13.44 34.07
N TYR A 67 23.44 13.73 33.20
CA TYR A 67 23.32 13.46 31.75
C TYR A 67 23.85 12.09 31.33
N SER A 68 24.55 11.34 32.21
CA SER A 68 24.98 9.97 31.97
C SER A 68 23.87 8.93 32.14
N THR A 69 22.73 9.30 32.71
CA THR A 69 21.58 8.40 32.90
C THR A 69 21.11 7.86 31.55
N PRO A 70 20.95 6.53 31.38
CA PRO A 70 20.46 5.95 30.11
C PRO A 70 19.08 6.44 29.72
N LEU A 71 18.81 6.51 28.41
CA LEU A 71 17.46 6.68 27.86
C LEU A 71 16.80 5.31 27.74
N VAL A 72 15.50 5.25 27.96
CA VAL A 72 14.69 4.07 27.70
C VAL A 72 13.97 4.28 26.37
N LEU A 73 14.32 3.45 25.38
CA LEU A 73 13.68 3.47 24.06
C LEU A 73 12.63 2.35 24.02
N HIS A 74 11.40 2.67 23.68
CA HIS A 74 10.32 1.71 23.50
C HIS A 74 10.14 1.41 22.02
N TYR A 75 10.37 0.17 21.63
CA TYR A 75 10.01 -0.36 20.31
C TYR A 75 8.79 -1.28 20.49
N GLY A 76 7.58 -0.74 20.31
CA GLY A 76 6.36 -1.45 20.69
C GLY A 76 6.37 -1.83 22.16
N GLU A 77 6.34 -3.12 22.46
CA GLU A 77 6.41 -3.63 23.83
C GLU A 77 7.85 -3.86 24.34
N ALA A 78 8.85 -3.71 23.49
CA ALA A 78 10.25 -3.93 23.85
C ALA A 78 10.88 -2.67 24.44
N GLU A 79 11.58 -2.81 25.58
CA GLU A 79 12.35 -1.76 26.22
C GLU A 79 13.85 -1.94 25.93
N ILE A 80 14.47 -0.89 25.40
CA ILE A 80 15.87 -0.87 25.01
C ILE A 80 16.56 0.29 25.72
N GLN A 81 17.68 0.04 26.38
CA GLN A 81 18.45 1.08 27.07
C GLN A 81 19.53 1.65 26.16
N LEU A 82 19.44 2.94 25.88
CA LEU A 82 20.48 3.68 25.18
C LEU A 82 21.35 4.44 26.20
N ASN A 83 22.61 3.99 26.37
CA ASN A 83 23.58 4.76 27.12
C ASN A 83 24.08 5.94 26.24
N PRO A 84 24.03 7.20 26.72
CA PRO A 84 24.47 8.37 25.96
C PRO A 84 25.91 8.26 25.40
N ALA A 85 26.79 7.52 26.08
CA ALA A 85 28.14 7.28 25.60
C ALA A 85 28.22 6.47 24.30
N VAL A 86 27.21 5.65 23.98
CA VAL A 86 27.18 4.84 22.74
C VAL A 86 27.10 5.74 21.51
N VAL A 87 26.36 6.83 21.62
CA VAL A 87 26.18 7.83 20.56
C VAL A 87 27.15 9.01 20.67
N ASP A 88 28.21 8.85 21.47
CA ASP A 88 29.24 9.86 21.71
C ASP A 88 28.66 11.21 22.22
N PHE A 89 27.64 11.10 23.08
CA PHE A 89 27.06 12.28 23.71
C PHE A 89 28.03 12.88 24.70
N GLN A 90 28.41 14.14 24.49
CA GLN A 90 29.40 14.88 25.29
C GLN A 90 28.85 16.24 25.70
N LEU A 91 29.08 16.59 26.96
CA LEU A 91 28.82 17.92 27.47
C LEU A 91 30.03 18.84 27.32
N ASP A 92 29.85 20.03 26.80
CA ASP A 92 30.85 21.08 26.88
C ASP A 92 30.85 21.71 28.29
N THR A 93 31.32 20.91 29.26
CA THR A 93 31.32 21.28 30.68
C THR A 93 32.20 22.52 30.91
N GLU A 94 33.30 22.68 30.16
CA GLU A 94 34.23 23.84 30.25
C GLU A 94 33.48 25.13 29.87
N ALA A 95 32.77 25.16 28.73
CA ALA A 95 32.08 26.34 28.28
C ALA A 95 30.90 26.68 29.20
N MET A 96 30.16 25.66 29.68
CA MET A 96 29.03 25.86 30.61
C MET A 96 29.49 26.39 31.97
N LEU A 97 30.56 25.82 32.53
CA LEU A 97 31.11 26.28 33.80
C LEU A 97 31.73 27.68 33.67
N ALA A 98 32.37 28.01 32.54
CA ALA A 98 32.85 29.37 32.26
C ALA A 98 31.70 30.37 32.19
N ALA A 99 30.56 30.00 31.56
CA ALA A 99 29.37 30.85 31.54
C ALA A 99 28.78 31.04 32.95
N ALA A 100 28.78 29.99 33.78
CA ALA A 100 28.34 30.07 35.16
C ALA A 100 29.27 30.96 36.03
N ASP A 101 30.60 30.92 35.81
CA ASP A 101 31.56 31.78 36.45
C ASP A 101 31.35 33.25 36.06
N LEU A 102 30.98 33.54 34.81
CA LEU A 102 30.62 34.89 34.38
C LEU A 102 29.40 35.41 35.13
N GLU A 103 28.35 34.58 35.30
CA GLU A 103 27.16 34.95 36.08
C GLU A 103 27.56 35.21 37.57
N ARG A 104 28.49 34.42 38.13
CA ARG A 104 28.98 34.61 39.51
C ARG A 104 29.78 35.89 39.67
N THR A 105 30.47 36.38 38.65
CA THR A 105 31.40 37.54 38.72
C THR A 105 30.81 38.79 38.07
N GLN A 106 29.53 38.83 37.70
CA GLN A 106 28.90 39.96 37.02
C GLN A 106 28.91 41.24 37.84
N LYS A 107 28.75 41.14 39.19
CA LYS A 107 28.78 42.31 40.09
C LYS A 107 30.16 42.58 40.62
N LEU A 108 30.45 43.89 40.87
CA LEU A 108 31.67 44.29 41.56
C LEU A 108 31.69 43.68 42.96
N PHE A 109 32.89 43.29 43.43
CA PHE A 109 33.09 42.61 44.72
C PHE A 109 32.38 43.33 45.86
N TRP A 110 32.50 44.67 45.93
CA TRP A 110 31.93 45.49 47.00
C TRP A 110 30.40 45.63 46.92
N GLU A 111 29.83 45.66 45.72
CA GLU A 111 28.38 45.67 45.54
C GLU A 111 27.76 44.36 46.00
N GLU A 112 28.37 43.23 45.64
CA GLU A 112 27.92 41.93 46.04
C GLU A 112 28.10 41.67 47.53
N PHE A 113 29.23 42.22 48.17
CA PHE A 113 29.39 42.16 49.59
C PHE A 113 28.32 42.96 50.37
N TRP A 114 27.94 44.12 49.88
CA TRP A 114 26.83 44.88 50.43
C TRP A 114 25.49 44.14 50.29
N ASP A 115 25.16 43.54 49.15
CA ASP A 115 24.00 42.71 48.96
C ASP A 115 23.98 41.52 49.94
N TYR A 116 25.13 40.89 50.16
CA TYR A 116 25.31 39.81 51.14
C TYR A 116 25.00 40.27 52.57
N LEU A 117 25.55 41.40 52.97
CA LEU A 117 25.35 41.95 54.32
C LEU A 117 23.90 42.29 54.60
N TRP A 118 23.14 42.71 53.60
CA TRP A 118 21.73 43.06 53.71
C TRP A 118 20.80 41.95 53.35
N GLY A 119 21.30 40.73 53.13
CA GLY A 119 20.50 39.54 52.78
C GLY A 119 19.73 39.68 51.46
N ARG A 120 20.23 40.53 50.54
CA ARG A 120 19.60 40.68 49.21
C ARG A 120 19.99 39.52 48.33
N THR A 121 19.02 38.67 47.91
CA THR A 121 19.23 37.57 47.01
C THR A 121 19.23 38.05 45.57
N THR A 122 20.23 37.64 44.81
CA THR A 122 20.27 37.80 43.34
C THR A 122 19.71 36.57 42.72
N ASN A 123 18.81 36.68 41.74
CA ASN A 123 18.39 35.55 40.89
C ASN A 123 19.37 35.42 39.72
N PRO A 124 20.27 34.44 39.75
CA PRO A 124 21.21 34.22 38.66
C PRO A 124 20.43 33.72 37.43
N ARG A 125 20.96 34.04 36.22
CA ARG A 125 20.40 33.51 35.00
C ARG A 125 20.80 32.06 34.88
N SER A 126 19.91 31.20 34.36
CA SER A 126 20.24 29.81 34.04
C SER A 126 21.20 29.75 32.85
N VAL A 127 22.18 28.88 32.93
CA VAL A 127 23.11 28.61 31.83
C VAL A 127 22.52 27.51 30.94
N PRO A 128 22.39 27.76 29.60
CA PRO A 128 21.83 26.77 28.69
C PRO A 128 22.75 25.56 28.51
N LEU A 129 22.15 24.43 28.14
CA LEU A 129 22.90 23.22 27.76
C LEU A 129 23.79 23.47 26.55
N ARG A 130 25.02 22.99 26.62
CA ARG A 130 25.94 22.84 25.48
C ARG A 130 26.37 21.37 25.41
N SER A 131 25.96 20.70 24.39
CA SER A 131 26.27 19.29 24.15
C SER A 131 26.46 19.02 22.68
N SER A 132 27.11 17.92 22.39
CA SER A 132 27.24 17.35 21.05
C SER A 132 27.04 15.85 21.11
N PHE A 133 26.61 15.24 20.02
CA PHE A 133 26.51 13.80 19.84
C PHE A 133 26.84 13.43 18.40
N SER A 134 27.09 12.15 18.14
CA SER A 134 27.33 11.63 16.80
C SER A 134 26.05 11.08 16.18
N GLU A 135 25.44 11.82 15.26
CA GLU A 135 24.27 11.34 14.52
C GLU A 135 24.60 10.05 13.74
N THR A 136 25.80 9.91 13.20
CA THR A 136 26.23 8.70 12.50
C THR A 136 26.19 7.47 13.41
N ARG A 137 26.67 7.60 14.67
CA ARG A 137 26.60 6.49 15.64
C ARG A 137 25.18 6.22 16.10
N LEU A 138 24.37 7.27 16.25
CA LEU A 138 22.95 7.10 16.60
C LEU A 138 22.23 6.35 15.49
N ARG A 139 22.42 6.70 14.22
CA ARG A 139 21.82 5.98 13.09
C ARG A 139 22.28 4.52 13.04
N ALA A 140 23.58 4.27 13.21
CA ALA A 140 24.07 2.88 13.27
C ALA A 140 23.45 2.08 14.41
N TYR A 141 23.24 2.69 15.57
CA TYR A 141 22.56 2.05 16.70
C TYR A 141 21.07 1.79 16.40
N LEU A 142 20.40 2.71 15.72
CA LEU A 142 19.02 2.53 15.27
C LEU A 142 18.91 1.43 14.20
N ASP A 143 19.89 1.33 13.30
CA ASP A 143 19.96 0.25 12.31
C ASP A 143 20.09 -1.13 13.00
N GLU A 144 20.90 -1.24 14.07
CA GLU A 144 20.98 -2.48 14.88
C GLU A 144 19.65 -2.82 15.57
N ILE A 145 18.91 -1.81 16.03
CA ILE A 145 17.56 -2.01 16.59
C ILE A 145 16.61 -2.48 15.48
N ALA A 146 16.61 -1.83 14.32
CA ALA A 146 15.78 -2.19 13.18
C ALA A 146 16.06 -3.64 12.74
N GLU A 147 17.33 -4.03 12.57
CA GLU A 147 17.70 -5.40 12.20
C GLU A 147 17.17 -6.45 13.20
N ARG A 148 17.07 -6.10 14.48
CA ARG A 148 16.65 -7.02 15.55
C ARG A 148 15.14 -7.08 15.76
N TYR A 149 14.45 -5.95 15.60
CA TYR A 149 13.05 -5.81 16.03
C TYR A 149 12.08 -5.54 14.89
N ASP A 150 12.54 -5.08 13.72
CA ASP A 150 11.68 -4.88 12.56
C ASP A 150 11.04 -6.20 12.13
N GLN A 151 9.76 -6.14 11.82
CA GLN A 151 8.98 -7.28 11.40
C GLN A 151 8.50 -7.07 9.97
N ALA A 152 8.97 -7.93 9.06
CA ALA A 152 8.45 -7.94 7.70
C ALA A 152 6.96 -8.35 7.68
N PRO A 153 6.14 -7.78 6.79
CA PRO A 153 4.75 -8.21 6.65
C PRO A 153 4.67 -9.66 6.19
N VAL A 154 3.73 -10.41 6.75
CA VAL A 154 3.43 -11.78 6.34
C VAL A 154 2.35 -11.72 5.25
N PRO A 155 2.59 -12.24 4.03
CA PRO A 155 1.59 -12.23 2.98
C PRO A 155 0.38 -13.09 3.35
N ALA A 156 -0.80 -12.72 2.82
CA ALA A 156 -1.98 -13.55 2.90
C ALA A 156 -1.75 -14.91 2.22
N ARG A 157 -2.45 -15.96 2.69
CA ARG A 157 -2.29 -17.33 2.18
C ARG A 157 -3.62 -17.93 1.76
N PRO A 158 -3.67 -18.73 0.68
CA PRO A 158 -4.89 -19.45 0.31
C PRO A 158 -5.24 -20.49 1.39
N VAL A 159 -6.54 -20.60 1.70
CA VAL A 159 -7.07 -21.62 2.61
C VAL A 159 -7.47 -22.84 1.79
N ALA A 160 -6.73 -23.93 1.95
CA ALA A 160 -6.95 -25.16 1.20
C ALA A 160 -8.41 -25.66 1.32
N GLY A 161 -8.99 -26.07 0.22
CA GLY A 161 -10.37 -26.59 0.16
C GLY A 161 -11.45 -25.50 0.22
N THR A 162 -11.09 -24.24 0.10
CA THR A 162 -12.03 -23.10 0.05
C THR A 162 -11.64 -22.13 -1.05
N THR A 163 -12.47 -21.12 -1.30
CA THR A 163 -12.18 -20.00 -2.20
C THR A 163 -11.63 -18.77 -1.45
N ASN A 164 -11.21 -18.94 -0.20
CA ASN A 164 -10.84 -17.84 0.69
C ASN A 164 -9.33 -17.76 0.89
N PHE A 165 -8.92 -16.61 1.42
CA PHE A 165 -7.55 -16.35 1.87
C PHE A 165 -7.55 -16.04 3.37
N GLU A 166 -6.54 -16.55 4.06
CA GLU A 166 -6.21 -16.13 5.42
C GLU A 166 -5.54 -14.76 5.34
N ALA A 167 -5.96 -13.85 6.24
CA ALA A 167 -5.42 -12.49 6.28
C ALA A 167 -3.90 -12.51 6.49
N GLY A 168 -3.19 -11.67 5.77
CA GLY A 168 -1.79 -11.38 6.05
C GLY A 168 -1.64 -10.61 7.36
N GLN A 169 -0.43 -10.60 7.91
CA GLN A 169 -0.10 -9.80 9.09
C GLN A 169 0.71 -8.57 8.67
N PRO A 170 0.37 -7.37 9.16
CA PRO A 170 1.16 -6.19 8.88
C PRO A 170 2.55 -6.31 9.47
N GLY A 171 3.53 -5.76 8.80
CA GLY A 171 4.86 -5.55 9.32
C GLY A 171 4.98 -4.19 10.01
N TYR A 172 6.05 -4.01 10.76
CA TYR A 172 6.43 -2.76 11.40
C TYR A 172 7.93 -2.54 11.18
N ILE A 173 8.29 -1.36 10.72
CA ILE A 173 9.67 -0.95 10.51
C ILE A 173 9.94 0.35 11.25
N LEU A 174 11.15 0.51 11.76
CA LEU A 174 11.57 1.70 12.46
C LEU A 174 11.63 2.91 11.51
N ASP A 175 10.95 4.00 11.86
CA ASP A 175 11.20 5.31 11.26
C ASP A 175 12.45 5.93 11.91
N ALA A 176 13.63 5.63 11.32
CA ALA A 176 14.90 6.07 11.83
C ALA A 176 15.05 7.60 11.84
N ASP A 177 14.47 8.31 10.87
CA ASP A 177 14.56 9.78 10.81
C ASP A 177 13.74 10.43 11.91
N GLY A 178 12.53 9.95 12.15
CA GLY A 178 11.70 10.38 13.27
C GLY A 178 12.33 10.02 14.62
N ALA A 179 12.93 8.84 14.75
CA ALA A 179 13.60 8.38 15.96
C ALA A 179 14.81 9.26 16.33
N VAL A 180 15.65 9.66 15.36
CA VAL A 180 16.79 10.56 15.59
C VAL A 180 16.36 11.85 16.26
N LEU A 181 15.31 12.51 15.77
CA LEU A 181 14.81 13.77 16.33
C LEU A 181 14.30 13.62 17.76
N LEU A 182 13.60 12.53 18.05
CA LEU A 182 13.07 12.27 19.39
C LEU A 182 14.19 11.96 20.39
N ILE A 183 15.17 11.16 19.98
CA ILE A 183 16.30 10.81 20.83
C ILE A 183 17.21 12.02 21.07
N GLU A 184 17.46 12.86 20.07
CA GLU A 184 18.19 14.12 20.23
C GLU A 184 17.55 14.99 21.32
N ASN A 185 16.23 15.20 21.24
CA ASN A 185 15.49 15.96 22.23
C ASN A 185 15.58 15.34 23.64
N ALA A 186 15.52 14.02 23.75
CA ALA A 186 15.63 13.31 25.02
C ALA A 186 17.07 13.36 25.59
N LEU A 187 18.10 13.31 24.77
CA LEU A 187 19.49 13.50 25.18
C LEU A 187 19.74 14.89 25.76
N GLN A 188 19.06 15.90 25.21
CA GLN A 188 19.18 17.29 25.64
C GLN A 188 18.30 17.64 26.84
N SER A 189 17.44 16.72 27.32
CA SER A 189 16.53 16.93 28.43
C SER A 189 16.84 16.02 29.61
N LEU A 190 16.65 16.52 30.82
CA LEU A 190 16.67 15.71 32.06
C LEU A 190 15.32 15.06 32.35
N GLN A 191 14.25 15.59 31.75
CA GLN A 191 12.89 15.08 31.88
C GLN A 191 12.52 14.33 30.59
N GLY A 192 11.70 13.26 30.72
CA GLY A 192 11.24 12.53 29.53
C GLY A 192 12.34 11.69 28.90
N ARG A 193 13.11 10.95 29.71
CA ARG A 193 14.15 10.03 29.25
C ARG A 193 13.61 8.69 28.72
N ALA A 194 12.30 8.59 28.53
CA ALA A 194 11.66 7.51 27.80
C ALA A 194 11.22 8.05 26.42
N VAL A 195 11.54 7.32 25.37
CA VAL A 195 11.24 7.67 23.99
C VAL A 195 10.52 6.51 23.33
N ASP A 196 9.28 6.75 22.91
CA ASP A 196 8.55 5.81 22.05
C ASP A 196 9.07 5.96 20.63
N LEU A 197 9.70 4.92 20.11
CA LEU A 197 10.25 4.92 18.76
C LEU A 197 9.11 4.90 17.73
N PRO A 198 9.14 5.80 16.74
CA PRO A 198 8.12 5.83 15.71
C PRO A 198 8.27 4.62 14.79
N LEU A 199 7.17 3.88 14.59
CA LEU A 199 7.11 2.70 13.75
C LEU A 199 6.22 2.97 12.54
N ALA A 200 6.74 2.72 11.34
CA ALA A 200 5.97 2.72 10.12
C ALA A 200 5.33 1.34 9.92
N ARG A 201 4.01 1.30 9.79
CA ARG A 201 3.29 0.08 9.46
C ARG A 201 3.46 -0.22 7.97
N THR A 202 3.79 -1.45 7.64
CA THR A 202 3.80 -1.98 6.28
C THR A 202 2.68 -2.98 6.11
N ASP A 203 1.81 -2.76 5.13
CA ASP A 203 0.69 -3.66 4.90
C ASP A 203 1.16 -4.98 4.28
N PRO A 204 0.43 -6.09 4.55
CA PRO A 204 0.75 -7.39 3.98
C PRO A 204 0.61 -7.35 2.46
N THR A 205 1.55 -7.98 1.78
CA THR A 205 1.51 -8.09 0.32
C THR A 205 0.46 -9.10 -0.12
N ARG A 206 -0.13 -8.86 -1.30
CA ARG A 206 -0.99 -9.85 -1.96
C ARG A 206 -0.19 -11.12 -2.25
N PRO A 207 -0.79 -12.32 -2.18
CA PRO A 207 -0.15 -13.55 -2.63
C PRO A 207 0.29 -13.46 -4.09
N SER A 208 1.23 -14.29 -4.51
CA SER A 208 1.62 -14.33 -5.92
C SER A 208 0.49 -14.87 -6.80
N MET A 209 0.48 -14.52 -8.10
CA MET A 209 -0.42 -15.12 -9.09
C MET A 209 -0.29 -16.66 -9.12
N ARG A 210 0.89 -17.19 -8.82
CA ARG A 210 1.08 -18.65 -8.70
C ARG A 210 0.29 -19.28 -7.55
N ASN A 211 0.16 -18.58 -6.42
CA ASN A 211 -0.67 -19.06 -5.31
C ASN A 211 -2.16 -19.06 -5.67
N LEU A 212 -2.60 -18.05 -6.44
CA LEU A 212 -3.95 -18.03 -6.99
C LEU A 212 -4.18 -19.18 -7.96
N GLU A 213 -3.24 -19.42 -8.90
CA GLU A 213 -3.33 -20.54 -9.84
C GLU A 213 -3.52 -21.88 -9.11
N ILE A 214 -2.70 -22.13 -8.07
CA ILE A 214 -2.81 -23.35 -7.26
C ILE A 214 -4.20 -23.45 -6.62
N LEU A 215 -4.73 -22.35 -6.09
CA LEU A 215 -6.08 -22.34 -5.50
C LEU A 215 -7.17 -22.65 -6.54
N LEU A 216 -7.09 -22.06 -7.73
CA LEU A 216 -8.04 -22.34 -8.83
C LEU A 216 -7.96 -23.80 -9.29
N GLN A 217 -6.76 -24.35 -9.43
CA GLN A 217 -6.56 -25.76 -9.74
C GLN A 217 -7.14 -26.70 -8.67
N GLN A 218 -6.94 -26.36 -7.38
CA GLN A 218 -7.55 -27.10 -6.28
C GLN A 218 -9.07 -27.03 -6.31
N THR A 219 -9.64 -25.86 -6.63
CA THR A 219 -11.08 -25.69 -6.79
C THR A 219 -11.64 -26.59 -7.89
N LEU A 220 -10.95 -26.68 -9.06
CA LEU A 220 -11.30 -27.59 -10.15
C LEU A 220 -11.23 -29.06 -9.69
N GLN A 221 -10.18 -29.45 -8.99
CA GLN A 221 -10.01 -30.82 -8.48
C GLN A 221 -11.10 -31.22 -7.49
N ILE A 222 -11.41 -30.33 -6.52
CA ILE A 222 -12.42 -30.57 -5.49
C ILE A 222 -13.82 -30.66 -6.08
N SER A 223 -14.11 -29.87 -7.12
CA SER A 223 -15.41 -29.94 -7.81
C SER A 223 -15.63 -31.28 -8.51
N GLY A 224 -14.58 -32.07 -8.73
CA GLY A 224 -14.64 -33.33 -9.48
C GLY A 224 -14.94 -33.13 -10.98
N PHE A 225 -14.72 -31.91 -11.50
CA PHE A 225 -14.95 -31.63 -12.92
C PHE A 225 -13.96 -32.41 -13.80
N ASP A 226 -14.48 -33.30 -14.62
CA ASP A 226 -13.71 -34.22 -15.47
C ASP A 226 -13.62 -33.79 -16.94
N GLY A 227 -14.11 -32.58 -17.27
CA GLY A 227 -13.94 -31.96 -18.57
C GLY A 227 -12.67 -31.11 -18.65
N ILE A 228 -12.60 -30.25 -19.67
CA ILE A 228 -11.51 -29.31 -19.91
C ILE A 228 -11.95 -27.92 -19.45
N ALA A 229 -11.15 -27.30 -18.56
CA ALA A 229 -11.29 -25.91 -18.15
C ALA A 229 -10.15 -25.07 -18.72
N GLY A 230 -10.48 -23.93 -19.32
CA GLY A 230 -9.51 -22.91 -19.74
C GLY A 230 -9.77 -21.62 -18.98
N ILE A 231 -8.71 -21.08 -18.36
CA ILE A 231 -8.79 -19.87 -17.53
C ILE A 231 -7.71 -18.87 -17.98
N TYR A 232 -8.15 -17.63 -18.14
CA TYR A 232 -7.28 -16.47 -18.34
C TYR A 232 -7.69 -15.35 -17.39
N LEU A 233 -6.71 -14.76 -16.72
CA LEU A 233 -6.87 -13.63 -15.83
C LEU A 233 -5.78 -12.60 -16.12
N ILE A 234 -6.12 -11.32 -16.16
CA ILE A 234 -5.16 -10.22 -16.16
C ILE A 234 -5.53 -9.19 -15.09
N ASP A 235 -4.56 -8.85 -14.25
CA ASP A 235 -4.63 -7.71 -13.33
C ASP A 235 -4.42 -6.40 -14.12
N LEU A 236 -5.44 -5.57 -14.19
CA LEU A 236 -5.43 -4.34 -14.99
C LEU A 236 -4.61 -3.19 -14.38
N GLN A 237 -4.09 -3.34 -13.14
CA GLN A 237 -3.19 -2.38 -12.49
C GLN A 237 -1.72 -2.72 -12.77
N THR A 238 -1.39 -4.02 -12.75
CA THR A 238 0.00 -4.49 -12.83
C THR A 238 0.36 -5.13 -14.16
N ALA A 239 -0.65 -5.40 -15.00
CA ALA A 239 -0.56 -6.19 -16.23
C ALA A 239 -0.01 -7.62 -15.99
N GLN A 240 -0.07 -8.14 -14.76
CA GLN A 240 0.27 -9.53 -14.49
C GLN A 240 -0.84 -10.44 -14.99
N GLU A 241 -0.44 -11.52 -15.66
CA GLU A 241 -1.34 -12.49 -16.25
C GLU A 241 -1.23 -13.86 -15.57
N LEU A 242 -2.35 -14.56 -15.53
CA LEU A 242 -2.44 -15.97 -15.19
C LEU A 242 -3.20 -16.66 -16.32
N HIS A 243 -2.56 -17.65 -16.94
CA HIS A 243 -3.16 -18.39 -18.03
C HIS A 243 -2.85 -19.88 -17.88
N PHE A 244 -3.86 -20.70 -17.70
CA PHE A 244 -3.72 -22.15 -17.63
C PHE A 244 -4.94 -22.88 -18.16
N ALA A 245 -4.76 -24.14 -18.48
CA ALA A 245 -5.83 -25.07 -18.77
C ALA A 245 -5.67 -26.32 -17.90
N HIS A 246 -6.79 -26.93 -17.55
CA HIS A 246 -6.84 -28.07 -16.64
C HIS A 246 -7.86 -29.10 -17.09
N GLN A 247 -7.48 -30.36 -17.01
CA GLN A 247 -8.36 -31.51 -17.04
C GLN A 247 -8.11 -32.32 -15.77
N LEU A 248 -9.09 -33.07 -15.29
CA LEU A 248 -9.01 -33.75 -14.00
C LEU A 248 -7.68 -34.48 -13.81
N GLY A 249 -6.91 -34.06 -12.78
CA GLY A 249 -5.62 -34.63 -12.44
C GLY A 249 -4.43 -34.13 -13.28
N GLU A 250 -4.65 -33.32 -14.33
CA GLU A 250 -3.60 -32.91 -15.26
C GLU A 250 -3.71 -31.40 -15.58
N ASN A 251 -2.56 -30.73 -15.66
CA ASN A 251 -2.46 -29.40 -16.25
C ASN A 251 -2.12 -29.55 -17.74
N LEU A 252 -2.95 -28.94 -18.59
CA LEU A 252 -2.75 -28.97 -20.02
C LEU A 252 -1.85 -27.82 -20.48
N PRO A 253 -0.96 -28.02 -21.46
CA PRO A 253 -0.21 -26.93 -22.05
C PRO A 253 -1.16 -25.90 -22.69
N VAL A 254 -0.94 -24.60 -22.47
CA VAL A 254 -1.72 -23.51 -23.07
C VAL A 254 -1.01 -22.85 -24.25
N ASN A 255 0.19 -23.28 -24.58
CA ASN A 255 0.91 -22.80 -25.76
C ASN A 255 1.11 -23.94 -26.77
N PRO A 256 0.40 -23.93 -27.93
CA PRO A 256 -0.61 -22.94 -28.32
C PRO A 256 -1.89 -23.03 -27.46
N ASP A 257 -2.70 -21.97 -27.47
CA ASP A 257 -4.00 -21.89 -26.76
C ASP A 257 -4.92 -23.07 -27.09
N ILE A 258 -5.93 -23.28 -26.21
CA ILE A 258 -6.99 -24.25 -26.45
C ILE A 258 -8.18 -23.53 -27.07
N ALA A 259 -8.63 -24.02 -28.24
CA ALA A 259 -9.82 -23.50 -28.89
C ALA A 259 -11.09 -23.96 -28.17
N PHE A 260 -11.99 -23.03 -27.86
CA PHE A 260 -13.34 -23.32 -27.39
C PHE A 260 -14.38 -22.77 -28.36
N THR A 261 -15.54 -23.39 -28.41
CA THR A 261 -16.70 -22.78 -29.08
C THR A 261 -16.99 -21.42 -28.44
N ALA A 262 -16.93 -20.35 -29.23
CA ALA A 262 -17.09 -18.99 -28.70
C ALA A 262 -18.55 -18.71 -28.25
N SER A 263 -19.52 -19.40 -28.83
CA SER A 263 -20.93 -19.20 -28.52
C SER A 263 -21.30 -17.71 -28.60
N SER A 264 -22.10 -17.24 -27.65
CA SER A 264 -22.49 -15.83 -27.60
C SER A 264 -21.38 -14.87 -27.12
N ILE A 265 -20.22 -15.36 -26.71
CA ILE A 265 -19.07 -14.51 -26.38
C ILE A 265 -18.51 -13.84 -27.64
N ILE A 266 -18.65 -14.46 -28.82
CA ILE A 266 -18.24 -13.86 -30.12
C ILE A 266 -18.97 -12.53 -30.42
N LYS A 267 -20.05 -12.22 -29.72
CA LYS A 267 -20.77 -10.95 -29.84
C LYS A 267 -19.97 -9.76 -29.35
N VAL A 268 -18.92 -9.97 -28.52
CA VAL A 268 -17.94 -8.92 -28.17
C VAL A 268 -17.09 -8.55 -29.38
N PRO A 269 -16.42 -9.48 -30.11
CA PRO A 269 -15.83 -9.21 -31.41
C PRO A 269 -16.75 -8.52 -32.42
N ILE A 270 -18.00 -8.99 -32.56
CA ILE A 270 -18.98 -8.36 -33.46
C ILE A 270 -19.26 -6.91 -33.05
N MET A 271 -19.40 -6.63 -31.76
CA MET A 271 -19.60 -5.30 -31.22
C MET A 271 -18.43 -4.38 -31.58
N VAL A 272 -17.18 -4.81 -31.32
CA VAL A 272 -15.98 -4.04 -31.66
C VAL A 272 -15.91 -3.76 -33.16
N SER A 273 -16.16 -4.76 -34.02
CA SER A 273 -16.17 -4.61 -35.49
C SER A 273 -17.28 -3.67 -35.97
N ALA A 274 -18.42 -3.64 -35.29
CA ALA A 274 -19.51 -2.69 -35.59
C ALA A 274 -19.10 -1.27 -35.22
N TYR A 275 -18.56 -1.04 -34.00
CA TYR A 275 -18.14 0.28 -33.57
C TYR A 275 -17.05 0.90 -34.45
N ARG A 276 -16.18 0.12 -35.06
CA ARG A 276 -15.22 0.59 -36.08
C ARG A 276 -15.90 1.25 -37.29
N ARG A 277 -17.18 0.96 -37.55
CA ARG A 277 -17.87 1.30 -38.80
C ARG A 277 -19.11 2.17 -38.61
N ILE A 278 -19.55 2.34 -37.37
CA ILE A 278 -20.65 3.30 -37.09
C ILE A 278 -20.09 4.71 -36.92
N SER A 279 -20.90 5.67 -37.27
CA SER A 279 -20.60 7.09 -37.02
C SER A 279 -20.91 7.44 -35.56
N ASP A 280 -20.48 8.62 -35.13
CA ASP A 280 -20.74 9.20 -33.79
C ASP A 280 -22.23 9.18 -33.38
N ASN A 281 -23.13 9.06 -34.34
CA ASN A 281 -24.57 8.92 -34.11
C ASN A 281 -25.09 7.69 -34.85
N PRO A 282 -25.09 6.49 -34.24
CA PRO A 282 -25.46 5.25 -34.91
C PRO A 282 -26.92 5.12 -35.35
N GLY A 283 -27.79 6.04 -34.92
CA GLY A 283 -29.22 5.96 -35.14
C GLY A 283 -29.91 4.96 -34.21
N GLU A 284 -31.24 5.10 -34.08
CA GLU A 284 -32.05 4.33 -33.11
C GLU A 284 -32.00 2.83 -33.40
N GLU A 285 -32.06 2.42 -34.64
CA GLU A 285 -32.06 1.02 -35.04
C GLU A 285 -30.77 0.30 -34.67
N THR A 286 -29.60 0.89 -35.03
CA THR A 286 -28.27 0.33 -34.72
C THR A 286 -28.06 0.24 -33.22
N THR A 287 -28.45 1.27 -32.47
CA THR A 287 -28.38 1.30 -31.01
C THR A 287 -29.19 0.15 -30.41
N LYS A 288 -30.41 -0.06 -30.91
CA LYS A 288 -31.28 -1.17 -30.44
C LYS A 288 -30.67 -2.52 -30.77
N LEU A 289 -30.12 -2.71 -31.97
CA LEU A 289 -29.48 -3.98 -32.35
C LEU A 289 -28.27 -4.28 -31.45
N LEU A 290 -27.43 -3.29 -31.12
CA LEU A 290 -26.32 -3.42 -30.19
C LEU A 290 -26.81 -3.83 -28.78
N GLN A 291 -27.85 -3.19 -28.27
CA GLN A 291 -28.47 -3.52 -27.00
C GLN A 291 -29.00 -4.96 -27.00
N ASP A 292 -29.83 -5.31 -27.98
CA ASP A 292 -30.46 -6.63 -28.07
C ASP A 292 -29.42 -7.75 -28.22
N MET A 293 -28.36 -7.50 -29.00
CA MET A 293 -27.25 -8.44 -29.18
C MET A 293 -26.46 -8.69 -27.87
N ILE A 294 -26.15 -7.66 -27.12
CA ILE A 294 -25.31 -7.81 -25.93
C ILE A 294 -26.14 -8.17 -24.70
N THR A 295 -27.24 -7.43 -24.41
CA THR A 295 -27.99 -7.60 -23.14
C THR A 295 -28.92 -8.78 -23.14
N ALA A 296 -29.64 -9.04 -24.24
CA ALA A 296 -30.53 -10.18 -24.42
C ALA A 296 -29.85 -11.36 -25.15
N SER A 297 -28.60 -11.20 -25.56
CA SER A 297 -27.86 -12.20 -26.34
C SER A 297 -28.53 -12.60 -27.65
N GLY A 298 -29.27 -11.67 -28.30
CA GLY A 298 -30.04 -11.90 -29.52
C GLY A 298 -29.15 -12.31 -30.72
N ASN A 299 -29.43 -13.48 -31.30
CA ASN A 299 -28.72 -13.97 -32.49
C ASN A 299 -29.12 -13.19 -33.76
N GLU A 300 -30.45 -12.95 -33.94
CA GLU A 300 -30.95 -12.14 -35.05
C GLU A 300 -30.37 -10.72 -35.04
N ALA A 301 -30.29 -10.12 -33.84
CA ALA A 301 -29.67 -8.79 -33.71
C ALA A 301 -28.20 -8.76 -34.14
N ALA A 302 -27.45 -9.83 -33.83
CA ALA A 302 -26.08 -9.99 -34.27
C ALA A 302 -25.99 -10.12 -35.80
N ASP A 303 -26.82 -10.96 -36.41
CA ASP A 303 -26.84 -11.13 -37.86
C ASP A 303 -27.24 -9.83 -38.58
N TRP A 304 -28.31 -9.15 -38.09
CA TRP A 304 -28.73 -7.86 -38.65
C TRP A 304 -27.65 -6.79 -38.51
N LEU A 305 -26.95 -6.74 -37.38
CA LEU A 305 -25.86 -5.77 -37.18
C LEU A 305 -24.72 -6.04 -38.16
N MET A 306 -24.32 -7.30 -38.36
CA MET A 306 -23.32 -7.64 -39.37
C MET A 306 -23.77 -7.24 -40.75
N ASP A 307 -25.02 -7.53 -41.15
CA ASP A 307 -25.53 -7.25 -42.48
C ASP A 307 -25.64 -5.76 -42.80
N ARG A 308 -26.03 -4.93 -41.83
CA ARG A 308 -26.34 -3.51 -42.06
C ARG A 308 -25.18 -2.59 -41.76
N VAL A 309 -24.28 -2.98 -40.85
CA VAL A 309 -23.22 -2.11 -40.37
C VAL A 309 -21.84 -2.59 -40.84
N ILE A 310 -21.61 -3.90 -40.89
CA ILE A 310 -20.29 -4.42 -41.22
C ILE A 310 -20.22 -4.73 -42.74
N ASP A 311 -20.88 -5.76 -43.19
CA ASP A 311 -20.96 -6.14 -44.60
C ASP A 311 -22.08 -7.20 -44.79
N PRO A 312 -23.02 -7.04 -45.73
CA PRO A 312 -24.14 -7.94 -45.91
C PRO A 312 -23.76 -9.34 -46.38
N THR A 313 -22.59 -9.55 -46.93
CA THR A 313 -22.14 -10.83 -47.48
C THR A 313 -20.98 -11.47 -46.73
N ARG A 314 -20.05 -10.62 -46.26
CA ARG A 314 -18.80 -11.04 -45.61
C ARG A 314 -18.72 -10.66 -44.15
N GLY A 315 -19.79 -10.13 -43.54
CA GLY A 315 -19.78 -9.62 -42.16
C GLY A 315 -19.01 -10.52 -41.17
N PRO A 316 -19.32 -11.83 -41.09
CA PRO A 316 -18.58 -12.75 -40.21
C PRO A 316 -17.07 -12.79 -40.47
N LEU A 317 -16.65 -12.84 -41.75
CA LEU A 317 -15.24 -12.87 -42.10
C LEU A 317 -14.53 -11.56 -41.80
N ILE A 318 -15.20 -10.43 -41.94
CA ILE A 318 -14.66 -9.11 -41.57
C ILE A 318 -14.45 -9.03 -40.06
N VAL A 319 -15.38 -9.55 -39.25
CA VAL A 319 -15.16 -9.69 -37.79
C VAL A 319 -13.88 -10.47 -37.51
N THR A 320 -13.68 -11.57 -38.21
CA THR A 320 -12.45 -12.40 -38.10
C THR A 320 -11.20 -11.63 -38.51
N GLU A 321 -11.23 -10.91 -39.64
CA GLU A 321 -10.12 -10.06 -40.12
C GLU A 321 -9.78 -8.97 -39.11
N ASP A 322 -10.78 -8.36 -38.48
CA ASP A 322 -10.60 -7.36 -37.43
C ASP A 322 -9.89 -7.96 -36.19
N MET A 323 -10.33 -9.12 -35.72
CA MET A 323 -9.69 -9.80 -34.59
C MET A 323 -8.25 -10.20 -34.89
N GLN A 324 -8.00 -10.75 -36.09
CA GLN A 324 -6.63 -11.09 -36.52
C GLN A 324 -5.72 -9.85 -36.60
N THR A 325 -6.27 -8.72 -37.04
CA THR A 325 -5.53 -7.44 -37.09
C THR A 325 -5.15 -6.94 -35.69
N LEU A 326 -5.98 -7.23 -34.67
CA LEU A 326 -5.67 -6.98 -33.26
C LEU A 326 -4.69 -7.99 -32.65
N GLY A 327 -4.29 -9.02 -33.40
CA GLY A 327 -3.42 -10.08 -32.89
C GLY A 327 -4.15 -11.26 -32.26
N LEU A 328 -5.49 -11.25 -32.23
CA LEU A 328 -6.32 -12.32 -31.66
C LEU A 328 -6.51 -13.45 -32.67
N GLN A 329 -5.44 -14.23 -32.83
CA GLN A 329 -5.29 -15.18 -33.95
C GLN A 329 -6.21 -16.41 -33.87
N ASN A 330 -6.75 -16.72 -32.67
CA ASN A 330 -7.59 -17.88 -32.42
C ASN A 330 -9.08 -17.54 -32.36
N THR A 331 -9.42 -16.26 -32.49
CA THR A 331 -10.83 -15.79 -32.46
C THR A 331 -11.36 -15.54 -33.86
N PHE A 332 -12.41 -16.26 -34.22
CA PHE A 332 -13.03 -16.12 -35.53
C PHE A 332 -14.54 -16.37 -35.56
N LEU A 333 -15.17 -15.82 -36.58
CA LEU A 333 -16.55 -16.07 -36.96
C LEU A 333 -16.59 -16.36 -38.48
N ALA A 334 -17.08 -17.55 -38.87
CA ALA A 334 -17.08 -18.02 -40.25
C ALA A 334 -18.50 -18.16 -40.84
N GLY A 335 -19.51 -17.68 -40.18
CA GLY A 335 -20.90 -17.68 -40.62
C GLY A 335 -21.84 -16.97 -39.68
N LYS A 336 -23.10 -16.82 -40.07
CA LYS A 336 -24.17 -16.19 -39.30
C LYS A 336 -24.82 -17.16 -38.31
N PHE A 337 -25.51 -16.61 -37.34
CA PHE A 337 -26.26 -17.38 -36.32
C PHE A 337 -27.57 -17.99 -36.88
N THR A 338 -28.10 -17.43 -37.94
CA THR A 338 -29.34 -17.96 -38.58
C THR A 338 -29.13 -19.39 -39.00
N LEU A 339 -30.05 -20.26 -38.58
CA LEU A 339 -30.02 -21.68 -38.88
C LEU A 339 -30.01 -21.94 -40.39
N GLY A 340 -29.09 -22.74 -40.86
CA GLY A 340 -28.89 -23.03 -42.30
C GLY A 340 -28.04 -21.99 -43.04
N SER A 341 -27.47 -21.02 -42.33
CA SER A 341 -26.47 -20.11 -42.95
C SER A 341 -25.26 -20.87 -43.45
N PRO A 342 -24.72 -20.51 -44.62
CA PRO A 342 -23.54 -21.20 -45.16
C PRO A 342 -22.30 -20.94 -44.31
N LEU A 343 -21.43 -21.93 -44.21
CA LEU A 343 -20.05 -21.74 -43.75
C LEU A 343 -19.27 -20.96 -44.81
N LEU A 344 -18.87 -19.73 -44.53
CA LEU A 344 -18.24 -18.84 -45.51
C LEU A 344 -16.77 -19.21 -45.75
N ALA A 345 -16.09 -19.75 -44.77
CA ALA A 345 -14.69 -20.20 -44.87
C ALA A 345 -14.38 -21.28 -43.82
N THR A 346 -13.44 -22.16 -44.14
CA THR A 346 -12.82 -23.02 -43.12
C THR A 346 -11.58 -22.33 -42.55
N ILE A 347 -11.65 -21.95 -41.27
CA ILE A 347 -10.59 -21.19 -40.62
C ILE A 347 -9.75 -22.11 -39.76
N ARG A 348 -8.42 -22.08 -39.99
CA ARG A 348 -7.44 -22.81 -39.22
C ARG A 348 -6.65 -21.86 -38.37
N THR A 349 -6.53 -22.16 -37.06
CA THR A 349 -5.81 -21.37 -36.06
C THR A 349 -4.80 -22.25 -35.36
N PRO A 350 -3.78 -21.69 -34.69
CA PRO A 350 -2.87 -22.48 -33.87
C PRO A 350 -3.61 -23.33 -32.82
N ALA A 351 -4.66 -22.78 -32.22
CA ALA A 351 -5.43 -23.45 -31.16
C ALA A 351 -6.26 -24.61 -31.69
N ASN A 352 -6.95 -24.47 -32.85
CA ASN A 352 -7.81 -25.52 -33.38
C ASN A 352 -7.07 -26.58 -34.23
N GLN A 353 -5.77 -26.40 -34.45
CA GLN A 353 -4.92 -27.41 -35.11
C GLN A 353 -4.22 -28.32 -34.08
N ARG A 354 -4.46 -28.14 -32.78
CA ARG A 354 -3.92 -29.00 -31.72
C ARG A 354 -4.46 -30.44 -31.86
N THR A 355 -3.61 -31.42 -31.59
CA THR A 355 -3.94 -32.82 -31.59
C THR A 355 -3.83 -33.49 -30.23
N ASP A 356 -3.27 -32.77 -29.25
CA ASP A 356 -3.10 -33.23 -27.87
C ASP A 356 -4.29 -32.92 -26.97
N VAL A 357 -5.19 -32.05 -27.41
CA VAL A 357 -6.43 -31.68 -26.74
C VAL A 357 -7.55 -31.51 -27.76
N ASN A 358 -8.75 -31.96 -27.42
CA ASN A 358 -9.91 -31.81 -28.28
C ASN A 358 -11.13 -31.31 -27.46
N THR A 359 -11.60 -30.14 -27.79
CA THR A 359 -12.83 -29.53 -27.24
C THR A 359 -14.01 -29.61 -28.21
N ASP A 360 -13.85 -30.30 -29.33
CA ASP A 360 -14.81 -30.37 -30.44
C ASP A 360 -15.44 -28.99 -30.76
N PRO A 361 -14.61 -27.98 -31.03
CA PRO A 361 -15.08 -26.61 -31.11
C PRO A 361 -15.91 -26.37 -32.38
N ASP A 362 -16.96 -25.56 -32.29
CA ASP A 362 -17.82 -25.21 -33.42
C ASP A 362 -17.01 -24.64 -34.58
N ILE A 363 -17.24 -25.17 -35.80
CA ILE A 363 -16.56 -24.71 -37.02
C ILE A 363 -16.96 -23.29 -37.45
N TYR A 364 -18.10 -22.75 -36.93
CA TYR A 364 -18.59 -21.41 -37.26
C TYR A 364 -17.98 -20.32 -36.37
N SER A 365 -17.72 -20.62 -35.08
CA SER A 365 -17.18 -19.61 -34.17
C SER A 365 -16.31 -20.21 -33.07
N GLN A 366 -15.11 -19.70 -32.94
CA GLN A 366 -14.15 -20.14 -31.92
C GLN A 366 -13.43 -18.96 -31.29
N THR A 367 -12.95 -19.17 -30.08
CA THR A 367 -12.09 -18.26 -29.36
C THR A 367 -11.23 -19.04 -28.37
N THR A 368 -10.27 -18.35 -27.71
CA THR A 368 -9.52 -18.87 -26.57
C THR A 368 -9.76 -17.98 -25.36
N PRO A 369 -9.52 -18.47 -24.13
CA PRO A 369 -9.62 -17.63 -22.92
C PRO A 369 -8.74 -16.40 -23.00
N SER A 370 -7.51 -16.52 -23.55
CA SER A 370 -6.57 -15.42 -23.69
C SER A 370 -7.03 -14.38 -24.71
N ASP A 371 -7.47 -14.79 -25.92
CA ASP A 371 -7.89 -13.85 -26.95
C ASP A 371 -9.05 -12.97 -26.47
N ILE A 372 -10.09 -13.58 -25.87
CA ILE A 372 -11.24 -12.81 -25.39
C ILE A 372 -10.89 -11.96 -24.14
N GLY A 373 -10.01 -12.49 -23.28
CA GLY A 373 -9.52 -11.76 -22.13
C GLY A 373 -8.70 -10.54 -22.52
N MET A 374 -7.81 -10.67 -23.49
CA MET A 374 -7.02 -9.57 -24.05
C MET A 374 -7.93 -8.51 -24.69
N LEU A 375 -8.94 -8.92 -25.48
CA LEU A 375 -9.89 -7.98 -26.10
C LEU A 375 -10.63 -7.14 -25.05
N LEU A 376 -11.06 -7.75 -23.94
CA LEU A 376 -11.69 -7.05 -22.83
C LEU A 376 -10.72 -6.12 -22.12
N GLY A 377 -9.47 -6.53 -21.94
CA GLY A 377 -8.39 -5.69 -21.41
C GLY A 377 -8.12 -4.46 -22.27
N ASP A 378 -8.08 -4.66 -23.59
CA ASP A 378 -7.90 -3.58 -24.58
C ASP A 378 -9.09 -2.58 -24.56
N LEU A 379 -10.32 -3.09 -24.43
CA LEU A 379 -11.52 -2.24 -24.24
C LEU A 379 -11.41 -1.40 -22.97
N TYR A 380 -10.96 -2.02 -21.87
CA TYR A 380 -10.74 -1.31 -20.60
C TYR A 380 -9.70 -0.20 -20.76
N GLN A 381 -8.52 -0.51 -21.33
CA GLN A 381 -7.44 0.48 -21.53
C GLN A 381 -7.88 1.63 -22.43
N CYS A 382 -8.55 1.31 -23.53
CA CYS A 382 -9.11 2.31 -24.45
C CYS A 382 -10.08 3.25 -23.71
N ALA A 383 -11.00 2.73 -22.93
CA ALA A 383 -11.99 3.54 -22.20
C ALA A 383 -11.35 4.38 -21.09
N GLN A 384 -10.30 3.86 -20.39
CA GLN A 384 -9.70 4.54 -19.24
C GLN A 384 -8.68 5.62 -19.63
N SER A 385 -7.84 5.33 -20.62
CA SER A 385 -6.69 6.17 -20.96
C SER A 385 -6.67 6.66 -22.41
N GLY A 386 -7.55 6.16 -23.25
CA GLY A 386 -7.49 6.38 -24.71
C GLY A 386 -6.30 5.69 -25.38
N GLY A 387 -5.60 4.82 -24.63
CA GLY A 387 -4.48 4.02 -25.12
C GLY A 387 -4.85 2.57 -25.38
N GLY A 388 -3.82 1.71 -25.56
CA GLY A 388 -3.98 0.30 -25.81
C GLY A 388 -4.04 -0.07 -27.28
N THR A 389 -4.25 -1.36 -27.55
CA THR A 389 -4.17 -1.94 -28.91
C THR A 389 -5.27 -1.41 -29.82
N LEU A 390 -6.52 -1.28 -29.32
CA LEU A 390 -7.67 -0.85 -30.12
C LEU A 390 -7.44 0.51 -30.80
N PRO A 391 -7.17 1.63 -30.10
CA PRO A 391 -6.93 2.90 -30.77
C PRO A 391 -5.60 2.97 -31.51
N ALA A 392 -4.63 2.11 -31.19
CA ALA A 392 -3.35 2.07 -31.91
C ALA A 392 -3.50 1.39 -33.27
N VAL A 393 -4.24 0.30 -33.34
CA VAL A 393 -4.47 -0.49 -34.56
C VAL A 393 -5.56 0.12 -35.44
N PHE A 394 -6.64 0.60 -34.82
CA PHE A 394 -7.80 1.20 -35.49
C PHE A 394 -7.85 2.71 -35.28
N ALA A 395 -6.72 3.38 -35.59
CA ALA A 395 -6.55 4.81 -35.36
C ALA A 395 -7.60 5.65 -36.07
N GLY A 396 -8.36 6.42 -35.30
CA GLY A 396 -9.45 7.26 -35.79
C GLY A 396 -10.74 6.51 -36.14
N GLU A 397 -10.79 5.17 -35.95
CA GLU A 397 -11.98 4.34 -36.17
C GLU A 397 -12.65 3.92 -34.87
N ILE A 398 -11.93 3.95 -33.76
CA ILE A 398 -12.46 3.67 -32.41
C ILE A 398 -11.96 4.74 -31.44
N THR A 399 -12.88 5.31 -30.69
CA THR A 399 -12.64 6.37 -29.71
C THR A 399 -12.76 5.85 -28.27
N PRO A 400 -12.17 6.53 -27.26
CA PRO A 400 -12.36 6.21 -25.86
C PRO A 400 -13.84 6.24 -25.41
N ALA A 401 -14.63 7.14 -25.96
CA ALA A 401 -16.06 7.23 -25.67
C ALA A 401 -16.82 5.99 -26.14
N GLU A 402 -16.52 5.52 -27.35
CA GLU A 402 -17.11 4.28 -27.89
C GLU A 402 -16.67 3.05 -27.09
N CYS A 403 -15.39 2.98 -26.68
CA CYS A 403 -14.94 1.93 -25.77
C CYS A 403 -15.72 1.93 -24.44
N GLN A 404 -16.01 3.11 -23.90
CA GLN A 404 -16.83 3.25 -22.69
C GLN A 404 -18.28 2.83 -22.94
N GLU A 405 -18.84 3.14 -24.11
CA GLU A 405 -20.19 2.68 -24.48
C GLU A 405 -20.27 1.17 -24.63
N MET A 406 -19.28 0.53 -25.26
CA MET A 406 -19.17 -0.93 -25.34
C MET A 406 -19.11 -1.57 -23.95
N ILE A 407 -18.33 -1.02 -23.02
CA ILE A 407 -18.28 -1.45 -21.63
C ILE A 407 -19.66 -1.29 -20.97
N ASN A 408 -20.34 -0.18 -21.18
CA ASN A 408 -21.68 0.05 -20.59
C ASN A 408 -22.73 -0.94 -21.11
N LEU A 409 -22.64 -1.34 -22.37
CA LEU A 409 -23.48 -2.41 -22.93
C LEU A 409 -23.22 -3.76 -22.24
N LEU A 410 -21.94 -4.09 -22.00
CA LEU A 410 -21.55 -5.31 -21.29
C LEU A 410 -21.99 -5.29 -19.82
N VAL A 411 -21.95 -4.12 -19.16
CA VAL A 411 -22.49 -3.93 -17.78
C VAL A 411 -24.01 -4.10 -17.72
N ALA A 412 -24.71 -3.78 -18.80
CA ALA A 412 -26.16 -3.93 -18.88
C ALA A 412 -26.61 -5.39 -18.99
N ASN A 413 -25.70 -6.34 -19.24
CA ASN A 413 -25.96 -7.76 -19.16
C ASN A 413 -26.26 -8.18 -17.70
N LYS A 414 -27.46 -8.72 -17.46
CA LYS A 414 -27.96 -8.99 -16.09
C LYS A 414 -28.08 -10.48 -15.78
N LEU A 415 -27.21 -11.31 -16.31
CA LEU A 415 -27.19 -12.72 -15.98
C LEU A 415 -26.66 -12.92 -14.54
N PRO A 416 -27.50 -13.39 -13.58
CA PRO A 416 -27.12 -13.48 -12.17
C PRO A 416 -26.43 -14.81 -11.82
N VAL A 417 -25.79 -15.46 -12.78
CA VAL A 417 -25.10 -16.76 -12.64
C VAL A 417 -23.68 -16.65 -13.21
N LEU A 418 -22.94 -17.71 -13.23
CA LEU A 418 -21.58 -17.80 -13.74
C LEU A 418 -20.64 -16.83 -12.98
N LEU A 419 -19.86 -15.98 -13.67
CA LEU A 419 -18.94 -15.03 -13.03
C LEU A 419 -19.66 -14.12 -12.01
N THR A 420 -20.85 -13.64 -12.35
CA THR A 420 -21.64 -12.73 -11.49
C THR A 420 -22.02 -13.35 -10.14
N ALA A 421 -22.33 -14.63 -10.10
CA ALA A 421 -22.67 -15.32 -8.85
C ALA A 421 -21.47 -15.53 -7.90
N GLY A 422 -20.26 -15.37 -8.40
CA GLY A 422 -19.02 -15.48 -7.61
C GLY A 422 -18.61 -14.20 -6.89
N ILE A 423 -19.15 -13.05 -7.27
CA ILE A 423 -18.78 -11.73 -6.74
C ILE A 423 -19.91 -11.17 -5.87
N PRO A 424 -19.61 -10.26 -4.91
CA PRO A 424 -20.64 -9.64 -4.07
C PRO A 424 -21.68 -8.89 -4.89
N GLU A 425 -22.93 -8.89 -4.40
CA GLU A 425 -24.03 -8.15 -5.00
C GLU A 425 -23.67 -6.65 -5.11
N GLY A 426 -23.97 -6.04 -6.25
CA GLY A 426 -23.66 -4.64 -6.53
C GLY A 426 -22.25 -4.41 -7.08
N THR A 427 -21.38 -5.41 -7.15
CA THR A 427 -20.09 -5.29 -7.84
C THR A 427 -20.34 -5.06 -9.34
N ARG A 428 -19.72 -3.98 -9.89
CA ARG A 428 -19.82 -3.70 -11.31
C ARG A 428 -19.02 -4.74 -12.10
N ILE A 429 -19.70 -5.39 -13.05
CA ILE A 429 -19.09 -6.33 -13.99
C ILE A 429 -19.55 -6.02 -15.40
N ALA A 430 -18.61 -5.97 -16.35
CA ALA A 430 -18.87 -5.84 -17.78
C ALA A 430 -18.52 -7.18 -18.42
N HIS A 431 -19.51 -8.02 -18.74
CA HIS A 431 -19.24 -9.38 -19.16
C HIS A 431 -20.14 -9.87 -20.30
N LYS A 432 -19.69 -10.93 -20.96
CA LYS A 432 -20.48 -11.68 -21.92
C LYS A 432 -20.28 -13.17 -21.72
N HIS A 433 -21.42 -13.85 -21.50
CA HIS A 433 -21.48 -15.28 -21.37
C HIS A 433 -21.94 -15.95 -22.65
N GLY A 434 -21.69 -17.25 -22.77
CA GLY A 434 -22.20 -18.07 -23.85
C GLY A 434 -22.19 -19.57 -23.50
N TRP A 435 -23.12 -20.29 -24.08
CA TRP A 435 -23.14 -21.74 -24.05
C TRP A 435 -23.72 -22.29 -25.35
N VAL A 436 -23.40 -23.54 -25.65
CA VAL A 436 -23.96 -24.26 -26.81
C VAL A 436 -24.77 -25.44 -26.32
N THR A 437 -25.97 -25.58 -26.90
CA THR A 437 -26.80 -26.75 -26.74
C THR A 437 -26.84 -27.52 -28.08
N PHE A 438 -26.29 -28.72 -28.07
CA PHE A 438 -26.35 -29.61 -29.22
C PHE A 438 -27.16 -30.86 -28.88
N ASN A 439 -28.20 -31.20 -29.68
CA ASN A 439 -29.14 -32.28 -29.39
C ASN A 439 -29.74 -32.26 -27.98
N GLY A 440 -29.97 -31.07 -27.42
CA GLY A 440 -30.53 -30.89 -26.08
C GLY A 440 -29.52 -31.00 -24.93
N VAL A 441 -28.25 -31.13 -25.24
CA VAL A 441 -27.14 -31.27 -24.28
C VAL A 441 -26.20 -30.07 -24.38
N ILE A 442 -25.80 -29.55 -23.25
CA ILE A 442 -24.76 -28.49 -23.17
C ILE A 442 -23.39 -29.14 -23.14
N ASN A 443 -22.46 -28.74 -24.04
CA ASN A 443 -21.11 -29.26 -24.12
C ASN A 443 -20.07 -28.22 -23.78
N ALA A 444 -20.38 -26.93 -24.00
CA ALA A 444 -19.48 -25.82 -23.73
C ALA A 444 -20.21 -24.68 -23.05
N ILE A 445 -19.60 -24.12 -22.02
CA ILE A 445 -20.04 -22.92 -21.30
C ILE A 445 -18.83 -22.02 -21.13
N GLY A 446 -18.99 -20.72 -21.37
CA GLY A 446 -17.98 -19.73 -21.10
C GLY A 446 -18.59 -18.43 -20.56
N ASP A 447 -17.80 -17.71 -19.79
CA ASP A 447 -18.09 -16.33 -19.39
C ASP A 447 -16.76 -15.55 -19.30
N ALA A 448 -16.75 -14.32 -19.84
CA ALA A 448 -15.60 -13.47 -19.82
C ALA A 448 -16.01 -12.03 -19.50
N GLY A 449 -15.30 -11.38 -18.59
CA GLY A 449 -15.71 -10.07 -18.14
C GLY A 449 -14.60 -9.27 -17.47
N ILE A 450 -14.84 -7.94 -17.42
CA ILE A 450 -14.08 -6.96 -16.64
C ILE A 450 -14.79 -6.78 -15.31
N ILE A 451 -14.10 -7.07 -14.22
CA ILE A 451 -14.64 -6.93 -12.87
C ILE A 451 -14.02 -5.70 -12.22
N TYR A 452 -14.86 -4.79 -11.70
CA TYR A 452 -14.45 -3.59 -10.99
C TYR A 452 -14.53 -3.82 -9.50
N SER A 453 -13.41 -4.11 -8.85
CA SER A 453 -13.38 -4.41 -7.43
C SER A 453 -12.58 -3.38 -6.62
N PRO A 454 -12.88 -3.20 -5.33
CA PRO A 454 -12.13 -2.27 -4.45
C PRO A 454 -10.64 -2.55 -4.40
N GLY A 455 -10.25 -3.83 -4.41
CA GLY A 455 -8.85 -4.25 -4.35
C GLY A 455 -8.12 -4.23 -5.70
N GLY A 456 -8.78 -3.84 -6.79
CA GLY A 456 -8.22 -3.72 -8.13
C GLY A 456 -9.13 -4.29 -9.20
N ASN A 457 -9.06 -3.70 -10.40
CA ASN A 457 -9.84 -4.15 -11.54
C ASN A 457 -9.09 -5.27 -12.29
N TYR A 458 -9.82 -6.24 -12.79
CA TYR A 458 -9.26 -7.37 -13.51
C TYR A 458 -10.18 -7.87 -14.60
N VAL A 459 -9.62 -8.58 -15.57
CA VAL A 459 -10.38 -9.38 -16.54
C VAL A 459 -10.26 -10.83 -16.14
N LEU A 460 -11.38 -11.55 -16.18
CA LEU A 460 -11.43 -13.00 -16.00
C LEU A 460 -12.21 -13.63 -17.14
N ALA A 461 -11.62 -14.64 -17.81
CA ALA A 461 -12.28 -15.48 -18.80
C ALA A 461 -12.18 -16.94 -18.35
N VAL A 462 -13.34 -17.60 -18.27
CA VAL A 462 -13.45 -19.02 -17.88
C VAL A 462 -14.26 -19.74 -18.92
N PHE A 463 -13.73 -20.83 -19.45
CA PHE A 463 -14.38 -21.73 -20.39
C PHE A 463 -14.35 -23.16 -19.85
N LEU A 464 -15.49 -23.84 -19.93
CA LEU A 464 -15.63 -25.25 -19.60
C LEU A 464 -16.13 -26.02 -20.82
N HIS A 465 -15.52 -27.16 -21.08
CA HIS A 465 -15.96 -28.10 -22.11
C HIS A 465 -16.01 -29.51 -21.53
N HIS A 466 -17.04 -30.29 -21.91
CA HIS A 466 -17.12 -31.70 -21.61
C HIS A 466 -17.59 -32.48 -22.85
N PRO A 467 -16.89 -33.56 -23.25
CA PRO A 467 -17.17 -34.25 -24.52
C PRO A 467 -18.56 -34.94 -24.54
N VAL A 468 -19.14 -35.21 -23.37
CA VAL A 468 -20.46 -35.88 -23.29
C VAL A 468 -21.54 -34.85 -22.92
N GLN A 469 -21.42 -34.22 -21.73
CA GLN A 469 -22.40 -33.27 -21.25
C GLN A 469 -21.85 -32.43 -20.09
N LEU A 470 -22.14 -31.12 -20.11
CA LEU A 470 -22.07 -30.23 -18.96
C LEU A 470 -23.46 -30.18 -18.33
N VAL A 471 -23.57 -30.53 -17.05
CA VAL A 471 -24.77 -30.29 -16.25
C VAL A 471 -24.74 -28.84 -15.80
N TRP A 472 -25.81 -28.09 -16.08
CA TRP A 472 -25.83 -26.63 -15.88
C TRP A 472 -25.48 -26.19 -14.47
N ASP A 473 -26.18 -26.74 -13.44
CA ASP A 473 -25.98 -26.27 -12.06
C ASP A 473 -24.54 -26.50 -11.55
N PRO A 474 -23.94 -27.70 -11.66
CA PRO A 474 -22.55 -27.90 -11.25
C PRO A 474 -21.58 -27.06 -12.04
N ALA A 475 -21.75 -26.90 -13.36
CA ALA A 475 -20.85 -26.13 -14.20
C ALA A 475 -20.96 -24.62 -13.88
N SER A 476 -22.20 -24.12 -13.70
CA SER A 476 -22.44 -22.73 -13.28
C SER A 476 -21.84 -22.43 -11.90
N LEU A 477 -22.02 -23.35 -10.95
CA LEU A 477 -21.45 -23.25 -9.60
C LEU A 477 -19.91 -23.21 -9.68
N LEU A 478 -19.30 -24.09 -10.46
CA LEU A 478 -17.85 -24.12 -10.63
C LEU A 478 -17.30 -22.78 -11.15
N ILE A 479 -17.90 -22.20 -12.20
CA ILE A 479 -17.51 -20.88 -12.71
C ILE A 479 -17.65 -19.82 -11.63
N SER A 480 -18.73 -19.87 -10.84
CA SER A 480 -18.93 -18.90 -9.75
C SER A 480 -17.90 -19.06 -8.62
N GLU A 481 -17.50 -20.29 -8.29
CA GLU A 481 -16.47 -20.54 -7.29
C GLU A 481 -15.10 -20.07 -7.76
N LEU A 482 -14.73 -20.31 -9.02
CA LEU A 482 -13.52 -19.75 -9.63
C LEU A 482 -13.54 -18.22 -9.61
N SER A 483 -14.65 -17.60 -9.98
CA SER A 483 -14.83 -16.14 -9.92
C SER A 483 -14.69 -15.62 -8.49
N ARG A 484 -15.27 -16.32 -7.49
CA ARG A 484 -15.16 -15.96 -6.07
C ARG A 484 -13.73 -16.04 -5.56
N ALA A 485 -12.98 -17.08 -5.94
CA ALA A 485 -11.58 -17.22 -5.56
C ALA A 485 -10.72 -16.06 -6.10
N VAL A 486 -10.97 -15.68 -7.37
CA VAL A 486 -10.30 -14.51 -7.97
C VAL A 486 -10.71 -13.21 -7.28
N TYR A 487 -12.01 -13.00 -7.02
CA TYR A 487 -12.48 -11.81 -6.31
C TYR A 487 -11.83 -11.69 -4.92
N ASN A 488 -11.78 -12.78 -4.15
CA ASN A 488 -11.16 -12.81 -2.83
C ASN A 488 -9.64 -12.59 -2.87
N TYR A 489 -8.97 -13.00 -3.94
CA TYR A 489 -7.56 -12.70 -4.17
C TYR A 489 -7.31 -11.19 -4.32
N PHE A 490 -8.17 -10.48 -5.04
CA PHE A 490 -8.07 -9.03 -5.20
C PHE A 490 -8.52 -8.27 -3.94
N ASN A 491 -9.44 -8.84 -3.15
CA ASN A 491 -10.06 -8.20 -1.98
C ASN A 491 -9.77 -9.04 -0.73
N LEU A 492 -8.50 -9.01 -0.29
CA LEU A 492 -8.07 -9.78 0.88
C LEU A 492 -8.71 -9.28 2.16
N PRO A 493 -8.99 -10.17 3.14
CA PRO A 493 -9.48 -9.75 4.44
C PRO A 493 -8.45 -8.84 5.14
N GLY A 494 -8.88 -7.67 5.59
CA GLY A 494 -8.04 -6.73 6.34
C GLY A 494 -7.08 -5.88 5.49
N SER A 495 -7.24 -5.88 4.16
CA SER A 495 -6.53 -4.95 3.26
C SER A 495 -7.22 -3.59 3.18
#